data_11b55b660d656c20e04d921fcf241be8
#
_entry.id   11b55b660d656c20e04d921fcf241be8
#
_cell.length_a   1.000
_cell.length_b   1.000
_cell.length_c   1.000
_cell.angle_alpha   90.00
_cell.angle_beta   90.00
_cell.angle_gamma   90.00
#
_symmetry.space_group_name_H-M   'P 1'
#
loop_
_entity.id
_entity.type
_entity.pdbx_description
1 polymer ?
#
loop_
_entity_poly.entity_id
_entity_poly.type
_entity_poly.pdbx_seq_one_letter_code
_entity_poly.pdbx_strand_id
1 'polypeptide(L)'
;MHILRFLQKEIALPKTTLFVILTLSGMANSALLVVINTAADQIVRDGEPGQLFVLFVLLLSLFLYTQYYVLQQVVQAVEGGLRRVRQRLSEKIQQVSVPFAENHLRLGYVTTLTQDAATIAQGSLRLTTALQSLLVIVFSSVYLFVISPLSFMLLISFLAVLIPVFSLNSHRATQQLQQSHRTQAAITGKLADLLAGFKELRLNPGAREDFVQDIRNLIQDSARFKAQGNSQINIDFIFSNLARYLLLMLAVFVVPVVTWETTDMAHHVVATILFIVAPIALLTNGLPNLMRTESSLGNLYVLEAELDAAEQDVAGTQSQDCVSFRQITWRNVTFQHSMEDISPLLFGPVDMTLRAGETIFITGANGSGKSTLLKLLAGLYVPVKGELIWDDTVVDAGNIAEYRSLFATVFANNILFDQLYGIQANDKVAAAITDWLTDMQLQDKTTYQPDRHNFNVTQLSVGEQKRLNFIVSVLKQRPVLLLDELTADQQPQFRDYFYRRILPKLQAAGYTIVLVTHDEDYFGLADRTLVLQDKQIIR
;
A
#
# COMPACT_ATOMS: atom_id res chain seq x y z
N MET A 1 2.87 -4.06 -19.82
CA MET A 1 1.42 -3.80 -19.80
C MET A 1 0.84 -4.44 -18.53
N HIS A 2 0.85 -3.70 -17.44
CA HIS A 2 0.48 -4.19 -16.11
C HIS A 2 -1.03 -4.44 -15.98
N ILE A 3 -1.86 -3.64 -16.66
CA ILE A 3 -3.33 -3.83 -16.69
C ILE A 3 -3.69 -5.24 -17.21
N LEU A 4 -3.11 -5.68 -18.32
CA LEU A 4 -3.40 -7.01 -18.88
C LEU A 4 -2.93 -8.11 -17.93
N ARG A 5 -1.76 -7.95 -17.31
CA ARG A 5 -1.25 -8.88 -16.29
C ARG A 5 -2.19 -8.96 -15.10
N PHE A 6 -2.68 -7.81 -14.61
CA PHE A 6 -3.64 -7.74 -13.50
C PHE A 6 -4.96 -8.45 -13.85
N LEU A 7 -5.52 -8.17 -15.04
CA LEU A 7 -6.74 -8.82 -15.53
C LEU A 7 -6.58 -10.34 -15.70
N GLN A 8 -5.37 -10.80 -16.02
CA GLN A 8 -5.12 -12.23 -16.22
C GLN A 8 -4.86 -12.96 -14.90
N LYS A 9 -4.09 -12.36 -13.98
CA LYS A 9 -3.61 -13.01 -12.77
C LYS A 9 -4.56 -12.82 -11.59
N GLU A 10 -5.12 -11.62 -11.43
CA GLU A 10 -5.84 -11.25 -10.22
C GLU A 10 -7.37 -11.24 -10.38
N ILE A 11 -7.88 -11.17 -11.63
CA ILE A 11 -9.32 -11.12 -11.85
C ILE A 11 -9.87 -12.51 -12.15
N ALA A 12 -10.59 -13.07 -11.20
CA ALA A 12 -11.28 -14.36 -11.32
C ALA A 12 -12.67 -14.18 -11.97
N LEU A 13 -12.71 -13.65 -13.21
CA LEU A 13 -13.96 -13.56 -13.97
C LEU A 13 -13.99 -14.63 -15.07
N PRO A 14 -15.16 -15.19 -15.39
CA PRO A 14 -15.33 -15.97 -16.61
C PRO A 14 -15.20 -15.04 -17.83
N LYS A 15 -13.98 -14.91 -18.35
CA LYS A 15 -13.61 -13.98 -19.43
C LYS A 15 -14.52 -14.11 -20.64
N THR A 16 -14.92 -15.33 -20.98
CA THR A 16 -15.84 -15.63 -22.08
C THR A 16 -17.22 -15.05 -21.85
N THR A 17 -17.79 -15.24 -20.66
CA THR A 17 -19.11 -14.70 -20.29
C THR A 17 -19.12 -13.18 -20.33
N LEU A 18 -18.07 -12.55 -19.77
CA LEU A 18 -17.96 -11.09 -19.73
C LEU A 18 -17.81 -10.50 -21.14
N PHE A 19 -16.99 -11.14 -21.97
CA PHE A 19 -16.82 -10.76 -23.37
C PHE A 19 -18.12 -10.89 -24.17
N VAL A 20 -18.86 -12.00 -23.98
CA VAL A 20 -20.16 -12.22 -24.64
C VAL A 20 -21.18 -11.15 -24.22
N ILE A 21 -21.29 -10.85 -22.91
CA ILE A 21 -22.25 -9.85 -22.43
C ILE A 21 -21.86 -8.44 -22.87
N LEU A 22 -20.57 -8.09 -22.88
CA LEU A 22 -20.08 -6.82 -23.44
C LEU A 22 -20.41 -6.69 -24.92
N THR A 23 -20.20 -7.76 -25.70
CA THR A 23 -20.53 -7.80 -27.12
C THR A 23 -22.03 -7.63 -27.32
N LEU A 24 -22.86 -8.36 -26.55
CA LEU A 24 -24.31 -8.24 -26.58
C LEU A 24 -24.78 -6.81 -26.23
N SER A 25 -24.16 -6.18 -25.23
CA SER A 25 -24.43 -4.79 -24.86
C SER A 25 -24.11 -3.81 -26.00
N GLY A 26 -22.95 -3.98 -26.64
CA GLY A 26 -22.53 -3.17 -27.80
C GLY A 26 -23.46 -3.36 -29.01
N MET A 27 -23.85 -4.62 -29.30
CA MET A 27 -24.81 -4.94 -30.35
C MET A 27 -26.19 -4.33 -30.07
N ALA A 28 -26.72 -4.50 -28.86
CA ALA A 28 -28.01 -3.95 -28.47
C ALA A 28 -28.04 -2.42 -28.60
N ASN A 29 -26.97 -1.74 -28.16
CA ASN A 29 -26.84 -0.29 -28.29
C ASN A 29 -26.78 0.17 -29.77
N SER A 30 -26.05 -0.54 -30.62
CA SER A 30 -25.99 -0.22 -32.05
C SER A 30 -27.29 -0.58 -32.77
N ALA A 31 -27.99 -1.63 -32.34
CA ALA A 31 -29.32 -1.99 -32.88
C ALA A 31 -30.39 -0.93 -32.57
N LEU A 32 -30.30 -0.23 -31.42
CA LEU A 32 -31.18 0.91 -31.13
C LEU A 32 -31.09 1.99 -32.22
N LEU A 33 -29.87 2.27 -32.73
CA LEU A 33 -29.70 3.22 -33.83
C LEU A 33 -30.42 2.75 -35.11
N VAL A 34 -30.31 1.47 -35.44
CA VAL A 34 -30.95 0.89 -36.63
C VAL A 34 -32.49 1.03 -36.49
N VAL A 35 -33.05 0.73 -35.33
CA VAL A 35 -34.47 0.85 -35.05
C VAL A 35 -34.95 2.29 -35.13
N ILE A 36 -34.16 3.26 -34.60
CA ILE A 36 -34.51 4.68 -34.69
C ILE A 36 -34.54 5.14 -36.15
N ASN A 37 -33.50 4.79 -36.91
CA ASN A 37 -33.44 5.16 -38.36
C ASN A 37 -34.61 4.57 -39.13
N THR A 38 -34.90 3.28 -38.91
CA THR A 38 -36.02 2.60 -39.60
C THR A 38 -37.39 3.18 -39.21
N ALA A 39 -37.55 3.55 -37.92
CA ALA A 39 -38.76 4.18 -37.45
C ALA A 39 -38.96 5.58 -38.03
N ALA A 40 -37.87 6.35 -38.16
CA ALA A 40 -37.93 7.65 -38.82
C ALA A 40 -38.40 7.54 -40.29
N ASP A 41 -37.88 6.57 -41.02
CA ASP A 41 -38.32 6.30 -42.40
C ASP A 41 -39.80 5.91 -42.50
N GLN A 42 -40.26 5.05 -41.57
CA GLN A 42 -41.69 4.64 -41.57
C GLN A 42 -42.62 5.83 -41.31
N ILE A 43 -42.25 6.71 -40.36
CA ILE A 43 -43.03 7.91 -40.05
C ILE A 43 -43.11 8.86 -41.26
N VAL A 44 -42.00 9.04 -41.98
CA VAL A 44 -41.98 9.89 -43.19
C VAL A 44 -42.83 9.31 -44.31
N ARG A 45 -43.03 7.98 -44.38
CA ARG A 45 -43.87 7.29 -45.38
C ARG A 45 -45.28 7.04 -44.88
N ASP A 46 -45.81 7.77 -43.89
CA ASP A 46 -47.14 7.61 -43.29
C ASP A 46 -47.42 6.21 -42.73
N GLY A 47 -46.34 5.50 -42.29
CA GLY A 47 -46.44 4.20 -41.65
C GLY A 47 -46.63 4.29 -40.14
N GLU A 48 -47.19 3.25 -39.53
CA GLU A 48 -47.30 3.16 -38.06
C GLU A 48 -46.09 2.47 -37.44
N PRO A 49 -45.22 3.17 -36.65
CA PRO A 49 -44.01 2.60 -36.08
C PRO A 49 -44.23 1.77 -34.81
N GLY A 50 -45.46 1.37 -34.47
CA GLY A 50 -45.80 0.72 -33.20
C GLY A 50 -44.97 -0.53 -32.88
N GLN A 51 -44.72 -1.38 -33.89
CA GLN A 51 -43.85 -2.56 -33.69
C GLN A 51 -42.39 -2.20 -33.40
N LEU A 52 -41.89 -1.17 -34.08
CA LEU A 52 -40.52 -0.68 -33.87
C LEU A 52 -40.36 -0.02 -32.50
N PHE A 53 -41.40 0.62 -31.97
CA PHE A 53 -41.40 1.15 -30.60
C PHE A 53 -41.24 0.03 -29.57
N VAL A 54 -42.00 -1.08 -29.71
CA VAL A 54 -41.85 -2.23 -28.81
C VAL A 54 -40.46 -2.82 -28.91
N LEU A 55 -39.90 -2.98 -30.12
CA LEU A 55 -38.55 -3.47 -30.32
C LEU A 55 -37.50 -2.53 -29.70
N PHE A 56 -37.68 -1.20 -29.83
CA PHE A 56 -36.85 -0.21 -29.20
C PHE A 56 -36.81 -0.36 -27.67
N VAL A 57 -37.99 -0.50 -27.01
CA VAL A 57 -38.10 -0.68 -25.56
C VAL A 57 -37.41 -1.97 -25.11
N LEU A 58 -37.55 -3.06 -25.85
CA LEU A 58 -36.91 -4.34 -25.57
C LEU A 58 -35.38 -4.23 -25.68
N LEU A 59 -34.86 -3.63 -26.76
CA LEU A 59 -33.41 -3.41 -26.95
C LEU A 59 -32.83 -2.47 -25.89
N LEU A 60 -33.54 -1.40 -25.54
CA LEU A 60 -33.14 -0.49 -24.48
C LEU A 60 -33.04 -1.21 -23.13
N SER A 61 -34.05 -2.01 -22.81
CA SER A 61 -34.08 -2.81 -21.57
C SER A 61 -32.93 -3.81 -21.53
N LEU A 62 -32.66 -4.49 -22.66
CA LEU A 62 -31.54 -5.41 -22.79
C LEU A 62 -30.19 -4.68 -22.63
N PHE A 63 -30.02 -3.53 -23.27
CA PHE A 63 -28.80 -2.70 -23.14
C PHE A 63 -28.58 -2.27 -21.69
N LEU A 64 -29.59 -1.72 -21.02
CA LEU A 64 -29.48 -1.26 -19.63
C LEU A 64 -29.18 -2.42 -18.69
N TYR A 65 -29.83 -3.57 -18.86
CA TYR A 65 -29.59 -4.77 -18.05
C TYR A 65 -28.16 -5.29 -18.23
N THR A 66 -27.70 -5.43 -19.48
CA THR A 66 -26.33 -5.92 -19.76
C THR A 66 -25.27 -4.95 -19.27
N GLN A 67 -25.50 -3.64 -19.42
CA GLN A 67 -24.61 -2.61 -18.90
C GLN A 67 -24.51 -2.66 -17.36
N TYR A 68 -25.64 -2.73 -16.68
CA TYR A 68 -25.69 -2.85 -15.21
C TYR A 68 -24.95 -4.11 -14.74
N TYR A 69 -25.21 -5.25 -15.38
CA TYR A 69 -24.58 -6.52 -15.03
C TYR A 69 -23.04 -6.46 -15.20
N VAL A 70 -22.55 -5.96 -16.33
CA VAL A 70 -21.12 -5.84 -16.59
C VAL A 70 -20.44 -4.94 -15.55
N LEU A 71 -21.01 -3.75 -15.28
CA LEU A 71 -20.45 -2.82 -14.31
C LEU A 71 -20.36 -3.45 -12.91
N GLN A 72 -21.40 -4.14 -12.47
CA GLN A 72 -21.43 -4.83 -11.17
C GLN A 72 -20.37 -5.94 -11.09
N GLN A 73 -20.27 -6.78 -12.11
CA GLN A 73 -19.30 -7.88 -12.14
C GLN A 73 -17.85 -7.36 -12.16
N VAL A 74 -17.58 -6.31 -12.92
CA VAL A 74 -16.22 -5.74 -13.00
C VAL A 74 -15.83 -5.10 -11.67
N VAL A 75 -16.72 -4.32 -11.03
CA VAL A 75 -16.45 -3.73 -9.71
C VAL A 75 -16.11 -4.80 -8.69
N GLN A 76 -16.95 -5.82 -8.56
CA GLN A 76 -16.74 -6.90 -7.60
C GLN A 76 -15.44 -7.67 -7.85
N ALA A 77 -15.13 -7.94 -9.11
CA ALA A 77 -13.94 -8.67 -9.50
C ALA A 77 -12.65 -7.89 -9.26
N VAL A 78 -12.65 -6.58 -9.55
CA VAL A 78 -11.49 -5.71 -9.32
C VAL A 78 -11.26 -5.49 -7.83
N GLU A 79 -12.31 -5.20 -7.06
CA GLU A 79 -12.18 -5.09 -5.59
C GLU A 79 -11.71 -6.42 -4.99
N GLY A 80 -12.22 -7.56 -5.46
CA GLY A 80 -11.75 -8.88 -5.07
C GLY A 80 -10.27 -9.12 -5.42
N GLY A 81 -9.83 -8.67 -6.61
CA GLY A 81 -8.42 -8.70 -7.03
C GLY A 81 -7.53 -7.83 -6.16
N LEU A 82 -7.93 -6.58 -5.92
CA LEU A 82 -7.21 -5.65 -5.06
C LEU A 82 -7.12 -6.13 -3.61
N ARG A 83 -8.20 -6.74 -3.09
CA ARG A 83 -8.20 -7.37 -1.77
C ARG A 83 -7.11 -8.45 -1.69
N ARG A 84 -7.05 -9.36 -2.70
CA ARG A 84 -6.02 -10.42 -2.73
C ARG A 84 -4.61 -9.85 -2.81
N VAL A 85 -4.38 -8.83 -3.65
CA VAL A 85 -3.07 -8.18 -3.77
C VAL A 85 -2.67 -7.51 -2.44
N ARG A 86 -3.57 -6.74 -1.82
CA ARG A 86 -3.31 -6.11 -0.52
C ARG A 86 -3.00 -7.13 0.56
N GLN A 87 -3.77 -8.21 0.63
CA GLN A 87 -3.56 -9.29 1.60
C GLN A 87 -2.19 -9.94 1.39
N ARG A 88 -1.86 -10.32 0.15
CA ARG A 88 -0.56 -10.92 -0.21
C ARG A 88 0.61 -9.97 0.09
N LEU A 89 0.49 -8.67 -0.23
CA LEU A 89 1.53 -7.70 0.09
C LEU A 89 1.68 -7.50 1.60
N SER A 90 0.59 -7.48 2.36
CA SER A 90 0.64 -7.41 3.82
C SER A 90 1.31 -8.64 4.43
N GLU A 91 1.06 -9.83 3.89
CA GLU A 91 1.73 -11.08 4.30
C GLU A 91 3.23 -11.03 3.97
N LYS A 92 3.60 -10.56 2.76
CA LYS A 92 5.01 -10.39 2.37
C LYS A 92 5.75 -9.37 3.26
N ILE A 93 5.12 -8.24 3.60
CA ILE A 93 5.70 -7.24 4.52
C ILE A 93 6.01 -7.87 5.89
N GLN A 94 5.20 -8.81 6.36
CA GLN A 94 5.48 -9.51 7.61
C GLN A 94 6.64 -10.50 7.52
N GLN A 95 7.00 -10.93 6.31
CA GLN A 95 8.03 -11.93 6.05
C GLN A 95 9.40 -11.32 5.72
N VAL A 96 9.51 -10.02 5.53
CA VAL A 96 10.81 -9.38 5.27
C VAL A 96 11.64 -9.30 6.54
N SER A 97 12.96 -9.36 6.39
CA SER A 97 13.90 -9.21 7.49
C SER A 97 13.81 -7.83 8.17
N VAL A 98 14.06 -7.78 9.47
CA VAL A 98 14.00 -6.53 10.25
C VAL A 98 14.97 -5.47 9.70
N PRO A 99 16.22 -5.78 9.30
CA PRO A 99 17.12 -4.81 8.68
C PRO A 99 16.54 -4.18 7.40
N PHE A 100 15.90 -4.99 6.55
CA PHE A 100 15.23 -4.49 5.35
C PHE A 100 14.06 -3.57 5.72
N ALA A 101 13.22 -4.00 6.68
CA ALA A 101 12.09 -3.22 7.13
C ALA A 101 12.49 -1.83 7.67
N GLU A 102 13.53 -1.76 8.51
CA GLU A 102 14.02 -0.51 9.12
C GLU A 102 14.60 0.46 8.07
N ASN A 103 15.24 -0.05 7.02
CA ASN A 103 15.90 0.78 6.01
C ASN A 103 14.98 1.18 4.85
N HIS A 104 14.06 0.32 4.43
CA HIS A 104 13.29 0.45 3.19
C HIS A 104 11.79 0.70 3.40
N LEU A 105 11.17 0.19 4.48
CA LEU A 105 9.74 0.42 4.71
C LEU A 105 9.47 1.89 5.10
N ARG A 106 9.04 2.67 4.11
CA ARG A 106 8.73 4.09 4.26
C ARG A 106 7.24 4.36 4.02
N LEU A 107 6.79 5.58 4.33
CA LEU A 107 5.43 6.06 4.05
C LEU A 107 4.96 5.83 2.59
N GLY A 108 5.89 5.70 1.63
CA GLY A 108 5.59 5.37 0.25
C GLY A 108 4.84 4.05 0.07
N TYR A 109 5.13 3.04 0.87
CA TYR A 109 4.44 1.73 0.85
C TYR A 109 2.95 1.87 1.23
N VAL A 110 2.65 2.67 2.26
CA VAL A 110 1.27 2.95 2.67
C VAL A 110 0.51 3.67 1.55
N THR A 111 1.16 4.62 0.88
CA THR A 111 0.58 5.37 -0.25
C THR A 111 0.25 4.42 -1.41
N THR A 112 1.16 3.51 -1.77
CA THR A 112 0.94 2.52 -2.83
C THR A 112 -0.21 1.57 -2.48
N LEU A 113 -0.29 1.07 -1.26
CA LEU A 113 -1.35 0.16 -0.81
C LEU A 113 -2.73 0.83 -0.71
N THR A 114 -2.78 2.15 -0.54
CA THR A 114 -4.04 2.90 -0.37
C THR A 114 -4.42 3.69 -1.62
N GLN A 115 -3.61 4.66 -2.03
CA GLN A 115 -3.93 5.58 -3.13
C GLN A 115 -3.83 4.92 -4.51
N ASP A 116 -2.76 4.14 -4.76
CA ASP A 116 -2.63 3.45 -6.05
C ASP A 116 -3.74 2.42 -6.24
N ALA A 117 -4.11 1.70 -5.18
CA ALA A 117 -5.23 0.76 -5.25
C ALA A 117 -6.58 1.47 -5.53
N ALA A 118 -6.83 2.64 -4.95
CA ALA A 118 -8.02 3.43 -5.26
C ALA A 118 -8.03 3.92 -6.73
N THR A 119 -6.86 4.31 -7.25
CA THR A 119 -6.69 4.70 -8.66
C THR A 119 -6.98 3.52 -9.60
N ILE A 120 -6.53 2.32 -9.25
CA ILE A 120 -6.78 1.09 -10.03
C ILE A 120 -8.29 0.76 -10.03
N ALA A 121 -8.96 0.84 -8.88
CA ALA A 121 -10.40 0.60 -8.78
C ALA A 121 -11.20 1.55 -9.68
N GLN A 122 -10.90 2.86 -9.65
CA GLN A 122 -11.56 3.84 -10.51
C GLN A 122 -11.23 3.64 -11.99
N GLY A 123 -9.96 3.30 -12.30
CA GLY A 123 -9.52 3.07 -13.67
C GLY A 123 -10.17 1.87 -14.33
N SER A 124 -10.49 0.83 -13.57
CA SER A 124 -11.14 -0.38 -14.09
C SER A 124 -12.55 -0.11 -14.61
N LEU A 125 -13.32 0.75 -13.94
CA LEU A 125 -14.64 1.18 -14.42
C LEU A 125 -14.52 1.92 -15.77
N ARG A 126 -13.53 2.78 -15.90
CA ARG A 126 -13.28 3.53 -17.15
C ARG A 126 -12.78 2.62 -18.28
N LEU A 127 -12.00 1.58 -17.95
CA LEU A 127 -11.60 0.56 -18.93
C LEU A 127 -12.83 -0.18 -19.47
N THR A 128 -13.77 -0.53 -18.61
CA THR A 128 -15.01 -1.22 -19.00
C THR A 128 -15.84 -0.35 -19.93
N THR A 129 -16.04 0.92 -19.59
CA THR A 129 -16.77 1.86 -20.46
C THR A 129 -16.04 2.12 -21.78
N ALA A 130 -14.70 2.14 -21.78
CA ALA A 130 -13.91 2.26 -23.01
C ALA A 130 -14.05 1.03 -23.92
N LEU A 131 -13.99 -0.18 -23.38
CA LEU A 131 -14.21 -1.42 -24.15
C LEU A 131 -15.62 -1.48 -24.73
N GLN A 132 -16.64 -1.10 -23.95
CA GLN A 132 -18.02 -1.01 -24.43
C GLN A 132 -18.15 0.00 -25.56
N SER A 133 -17.55 1.20 -25.42
CA SER A 133 -17.55 2.23 -26.46
C SER A 133 -16.87 1.75 -27.74
N LEU A 134 -15.78 0.99 -27.63
CA LEU A 134 -15.11 0.39 -28.78
C LEU A 134 -16.04 -0.57 -29.53
N LEU A 135 -16.78 -1.44 -28.82
CA LEU A 135 -17.71 -2.36 -29.45
C LEU A 135 -18.86 -1.62 -30.13
N VAL A 136 -19.39 -0.56 -29.51
CA VAL A 136 -20.42 0.29 -30.14
C VAL A 136 -19.89 0.92 -31.43
N ILE A 137 -18.66 1.44 -31.43
CA ILE A 137 -18.05 2.00 -32.63
C ILE A 137 -17.92 0.93 -33.71
N VAL A 138 -17.46 -0.27 -33.37
CA VAL A 138 -17.30 -1.38 -34.34
C VAL A 138 -18.64 -1.74 -34.96
N PHE A 139 -19.67 -2.01 -34.17
CA PHE A 139 -20.99 -2.41 -34.69
C PHE A 139 -21.67 -1.28 -35.49
N SER A 140 -21.58 -0.03 -35.00
CA SER A 140 -22.13 1.11 -35.74
C SER A 140 -21.34 1.39 -37.04
N SER A 141 -20.03 1.11 -37.07
CA SER A 141 -19.23 1.20 -38.28
C SER A 141 -19.59 0.12 -39.29
N VAL A 142 -19.90 -1.10 -38.86
CA VAL A 142 -20.43 -2.17 -39.73
C VAL A 142 -21.77 -1.76 -40.33
N TYR A 143 -22.67 -1.17 -39.53
CA TYR A 143 -23.93 -0.63 -40.05
C TYR A 143 -23.71 0.49 -41.07
N LEU A 144 -22.76 1.41 -40.80
CA LEU A 144 -22.38 2.47 -41.75
C LEU A 144 -21.83 1.90 -43.07
N PHE A 145 -21.02 0.82 -43.02
CA PHE A 145 -20.51 0.14 -44.19
C PHE A 145 -21.62 -0.46 -45.06
N VAL A 146 -22.66 -1.02 -44.42
CA VAL A 146 -23.81 -1.60 -45.16
C VAL A 146 -24.63 -0.52 -45.85
N ILE A 147 -24.80 0.66 -45.21
CA ILE A 147 -25.57 1.77 -45.81
C ILE A 147 -24.76 2.49 -46.90
N SER A 148 -23.52 2.89 -46.57
CA SER A 148 -22.67 3.67 -47.43
C SER A 148 -21.19 3.29 -47.25
N PRO A 149 -20.64 2.42 -48.12
CA PRO A 149 -19.22 2.02 -48.08
C PRO A 149 -18.26 3.21 -48.15
N LEU A 150 -18.63 4.26 -48.88
CA LEU A 150 -17.79 5.46 -49.04
C LEU A 150 -17.74 6.25 -47.72
N SER A 151 -18.87 6.43 -47.05
CA SER A 151 -18.96 7.09 -45.73
C SER A 151 -18.16 6.32 -44.66
N PHE A 152 -18.18 4.98 -44.73
CA PHE A 152 -17.34 4.14 -43.89
C PHE A 152 -15.84 4.38 -44.15
N MET A 153 -15.41 4.41 -45.42
CA MET A 153 -14.01 4.70 -45.75
C MET A 153 -13.56 6.08 -45.27
N LEU A 154 -14.41 7.09 -45.38
CA LEU A 154 -14.16 8.43 -44.86
C LEU A 154 -14.04 8.42 -43.32
N LEU A 155 -14.90 7.71 -42.62
CA LEU A 155 -14.81 7.55 -41.17
C LEU A 155 -13.49 6.88 -40.75
N ILE A 156 -13.11 5.77 -41.42
CA ILE A 156 -11.87 5.05 -41.11
C ILE A 156 -10.64 5.91 -41.40
N SER A 157 -10.60 6.62 -42.53
CA SER A 157 -9.49 7.52 -42.87
C SER A 157 -9.36 8.66 -41.86
N PHE A 158 -10.48 9.21 -41.40
CA PHE A 158 -10.51 10.21 -40.35
C PHE A 158 -9.97 9.68 -39.01
N LEU A 159 -10.41 8.49 -38.58
CA LEU A 159 -9.90 7.84 -37.36
C LEU A 159 -8.42 7.49 -37.45
N ALA A 160 -7.95 7.07 -38.64
CA ALA A 160 -6.53 6.76 -38.87
C ALA A 160 -5.61 7.97 -38.69
N VAL A 161 -6.09 9.18 -38.95
CA VAL A 161 -5.36 10.43 -38.70
C VAL A 161 -5.52 10.85 -37.22
N LEU A 162 -6.70 10.74 -36.69
CA LEU A 162 -7.02 11.22 -35.31
C LEU A 162 -6.27 10.44 -34.22
N ILE A 163 -6.23 9.11 -34.32
CA ILE A 163 -5.66 8.25 -33.29
C ILE A 163 -4.17 8.52 -33.05
N PRO A 164 -3.28 8.61 -34.06
CA PRO A 164 -1.87 8.93 -33.85
C PRO A 164 -1.65 10.31 -33.21
N VAL A 165 -2.37 11.34 -33.70
CA VAL A 165 -2.26 12.71 -33.14
C VAL A 165 -2.61 12.71 -31.67
N PHE A 166 -3.67 12.02 -31.29
CA PHE A 166 -4.11 11.91 -29.89
C PHE A 166 -3.10 11.14 -29.03
N SER A 167 -2.55 10.04 -29.55
CA SER A 167 -1.57 9.22 -28.85
C SER A 167 -0.28 9.98 -28.51
N LEU A 168 0.22 10.79 -29.44
CA LEU A 168 1.43 11.60 -29.25
C LEU A 168 1.26 12.66 -28.14
N ASN A 169 0.12 13.32 -28.11
CA ASN A 169 -0.19 14.33 -27.11
C ASN A 169 -0.41 13.73 -25.72
N SER A 170 -1.15 12.64 -25.64
CA SER A 170 -1.45 11.94 -24.40
C SER A 170 -0.17 11.44 -23.68
N HIS A 171 0.86 11.05 -24.43
CA HIS A 171 2.14 10.64 -23.85
C HIS A 171 2.83 11.78 -23.08
N ARG A 172 2.83 13.00 -23.64
CA ARG A 172 3.39 14.21 -22.97
C ARG A 172 2.62 14.55 -21.70
N ALA A 173 1.29 14.53 -21.74
CA ALA A 173 0.45 14.77 -20.58
C ALA A 173 0.77 13.79 -19.43
N THR A 174 0.95 12.52 -19.76
CA THR A 174 1.28 11.47 -18.79
C THR A 174 2.62 11.69 -18.12
N GLN A 175 3.66 12.08 -18.87
CA GLN A 175 4.98 12.38 -18.31
C GLN A 175 4.91 13.53 -17.28
N GLN A 176 4.19 14.61 -17.60
CA GLN A 176 4.02 15.75 -16.71
C GLN A 176 3.24 15.36 -15.42
N LEU A 177 2.19 14.58 -15.56
CA LEU A 177 1.43 14.09 -14.42
C LEU A 177 2.24 13.12 -13.55
N GLN A 178 3.06 12.27 -14.14
CA GLN A 178 3.95 11.38 -13.39
C GLN A 178 4.99 12.17 -12.59
N GLN A 179 5.55 13.25 -13.17
CA GLN A 179 6.44 14.14 -12.45
C GLN A 179 5.72 14.83 -11.28
N SER A 180 4.48 15.30 -11.49
CA SER A 180 3.66 15.86 -10.41
C SER A 180 3.43 14.86 -9.27
N HIS A 181 3.17 13.58 -9.58
CA HIS A 181 3.00 12.53 -8.56
C HIS A 181 4.27 12.31 -7.73
N ARG A 182 5.45 12.29 -8.36
CA ARG A 182 6.74 12.19 -7.64
C ARG A 182 6.95 13.37 -6.70
N THR A 183 6.68 14.58 -7.17
CA THR A 183 6.79 15.80 -6.33
C THR A 183 5.76 15.80 -5.20
N GLN A 184 4.56 15.26 -5.43
CA GLN A 184 3.54 15.11 -4.40
C GLN A 184 3.99 14.16 -3.26
N ALA A 185 4.69 13.08 -3.59
CA ALA A 185 5.27 12.19 -2.58
C ALA A 185 6.33 12.92 -1.73
N ALA A 186 7.18 13.75 -2.36
CA ALA A 186 8.15 14.59 -1.64
C ALA A 186 7.46 15.61 -0.71
N ILE A 187 6.36 16.23 -1.16
CA ILE A 187 5.56 17.13 -0.31
C ILE A 187 5.01 16.40 0.91
N THR A 188 4.47 15.18 0.72
CA THR A 188 3.96 14.38 1.84
C THR A 188 5.05 14.05 2.85
N GLY A 189 6.27 13.71 2.39
CA GLY A 189 7.43 13.52 3.25
C GLY A 189 7.78 14.79 4.04
N LYS A 190 7.90 15.94 3.36
CA LYS A 190 8.18 17.23 4.02
C LYS A 190 7.09 17.65 5.01
N LEU A 191 5.82 17.34 4.74
CA LEU A 191 4.74 17.59 5.72
C LEU A 191 4.85 16.69 6.95
N ALA A 192 5.29 15.44 6.79
CA ALA A 192 5.59 14.58 7.93
C ALA A 192 6.76 15.12 8.75
N ASP A 193 7.84 15.59 8.08
CA ASP A 193 8.97 16.26 8.74
C ASP A 193 8.54 17.54 9.48
N LEU A 194 7.62 18.32 8.90
CA LEU A 194 7.04 19.50 9.54
C LEU A 194 6.34 19.15 10.86
N LEU A 195 5.55 18.07 10.86
CA LEU A 195 4.84 17.63 12.06
C LEU A 195 5.80 17.08 13.11
N ALA A 196 6.80 16.31 12.71
CA ALA A 196 7.80 15.74 13.61
C ALA A 196 8.71 16.82 14.20
N GLY A 197 9.20 17.75 13.38
CA GLY A 197 10.09 18.84 13.77
C GLY A 197 9.38 20.16 14.13
N PHE A 198 8.07 20.12 14.42
CA PHE A 198 7.27 21.34 14.64
C PHE A 198 7.81 22.24 15.76
N LYS A 199 8.31 21.65 16.85
CA LYS A 199 8.84 22.37 18.00
C LYS A 199 10.13 23.13 17.64
N GLU A 200 11.04 22.48 16.93
CA GLU A 200 12.32 23.05 16.46
C GLU A 200 12.09 24.22 15.51
N LEU A 201 11.20 24.02 14.55
CA LEU A 201 10.82 25.07 13.60
C LEU A 201 10.11 26.25 14.29
N ARG A 202 9.37 25.99 15.38
CA ARG A 202 8.72 27.05 16.15
C ARG A 202 9.70 27.89 16.94
N LEU A 203 10.78 27.28 17.43
CA LEU A 203 11.83 27.96 18.20
C LEU A 203 12.84 28.68 17.33
N ASN A 204 13.03 28.28 16.07
CA ASN A 204 14.00 28.87 15.16
C ASN A 204 13.31 29.51 13.94
N PRO A 205 13.08 30.85 13.96
CA PRO A 205 12.41 31.54 12.86
C PRO A 205 13.12 31.42 11.51
N GLY A 206 14.46 31.44 11.48
CA GLY A 206 15.24 31.28 10.25
C GLY A 206 15.06 29.90 9.62
N ALA A 207 15.26 28.83 10.42
CA ALA A 207 15.04 27.47 9.94
C ALA A 207 13.58 27.24 9.46
N ARG A 208 12.60 27.86 10.14
CA ARG A 208 11.21 27.79 9.71
C ARG A 208 11.00 28.45 8.34
N GLU A 209 11.62 29.61 8.11
CA GLU A 209 11.49 30.34 6.85
C GLU A 209 12.08 29.56 5.69
N ASP A 210 13.29 29.01 5.86
CA ASP A 210 13.94 28.15 4.89
C ASP A 210 13.11 26.89 4.59
N PHE A 211 12.62 26.22 5.63
CA PHE A 211 11.80 25.01 5.48
C PHE A 211 10.47 25.29 4.78
N VAL A 212 9.79 26.39 5.13
CA VAL A 212 8.55 26.81 4.45
C VAL A 212 8.81 27.20 3.01
N GLN A 213 9.98 27.79 2.72
CA GLN A 213 10.37 28.11 1.34
C GLN A 213 10.60 26.84 0.51
N ASP A 214 11.25 25.82 1.09
CA ASP A 214 11.42 24.51 0.45
C ASP A 214 10.06 23.87 0.11
N ILE A 215 9.14 23.81 1.09
CA ILE A 215 7.79 23.29 0.84
C ILE A 215 7.09 24.11 -0.25
N ARG A 216 7.19 25.44 -0.20
CA ARG A 216 6.58 26.31 -1.20
C ARG A 216 7.09 26.02 -2.61
N ASN A 217 8.39 25.81 -2.76
CA ASN A 217 9.02 25.48 -4.03
C ASN A 217 8.48 24.13 -4.55
N LEU A 218 8.43 23.10 -3.69
CA LEU A 218 7.87 21.79 -4.05
C LEU A 218 6.38 21.88 -4.44
N ILE A 219 5.59 22.68 -3.71
CA ILE A 219 4.16 22.89 -4.02
C ILE A 219 4.03 23.61 -5.38
N GLN A 220 4.85 24.65 -5.64
CA GLN A 220 4.84 25.36 -6.91
C GLN A 220 5.23 24.43 -8.08
N ASP A 221 6.28 23.62 -7.92
CA ASP A 221 6.70 22.67 -8.94
C ASP A 221 5.60 21.62 -9.20
N SER A 222 5.01 21.06 -8.15
CA SER A 222 3.90 20.11 -8.28
C SER A 222 2.70 20.75 -8.99
N ALA A 223 2.34 21.96 -8.60
CA ALA A 223 1.25 22.71 -9.22
C ALA A 223 1.55 23.02 -10.70
N ARG A 224 2.80 23.40 -11.02
CA ARG A 224 3.24 23.67 -12.39
C ARG A 224 3.14 22.41 -13.26
N PHE A 225 3.69 21.28 -12.82
CA PHE A 225 3.62 20.03 -13.57
C PHE A 225 2.17 19.56 -13.73
N LYS A 226 1.36 19.67 -12.68
CA LYS A 226 -0.07 19.32 -12.74
C LYS A 226 -0.84 20.23 -13.69
N ALA A 227 -0.57 21.55 -13.66
CA ALA A 227 -1.19 22.50 -14.56
C ALA A 227 -0.78 22.22 -16.02
N GLN A 228 0.49 21.96 -16.28
CA GLN A 228 0.99 21.60 -17.61
C GLN A 228 0.36 20.29 -18.12
N GLY A 229 0.31 19.25 -17.29
CA GLY A 229 -0.32 17.99 -17.64
C GLY A 229 -1.82 18.14 -17.91
N ASN A 230 -2.54 18.86 -17.06
CA ASN A 230 -3.97 19.12 -17.26
C ASN A 230 -4.24 20.05 -18.45
N SER A 231 -3.38 21.03 -18.72
CA SER A 231 -3.49 21.87 -19.91
C SER A 231 -3.36 21.05 -21.19
N GLN A 232 -2.45 20.08 -21.21
CA GLN A 232 -2.31 19.16 -22.33
C GLN A 232 -3.56 18.29 -22.53
N ILE A 233 -4.15 17.78 -21.44
CA ILE A 233 -5.43 17.05 -21.49
C ILE A 233 -6.55 17.95 -21.99
N ASN A 234 -6.59 19.22 -21.59
CA ASN A 234 -7.59 20.16 -22.06
C ASN A 234 -7.43 20.45 -23.56
N ILE A 235 -6.19 20.55 -24.06
CA ILE A 235 -5.92 20.67 -25.50
C ILE A 235 -6.44 19.45 -26.25
N ASP A 236 -6.19 18.25 -25.74
CA ASP A 236 -6.69 16.99 -26.29
C ASP A 236 -8.23 16.97 -26.31
N PHE A 237 -8.87 17.46 -25.25
CA PHE A 237 -10.33 17.59 -25.18
C PHE A 237 -10.87 18.56 -26.25
N ILE A 238 -10.24 19.74 -26.41
CA ILE A 238 -10.61 20.74 -27.43
C ILE A 238 -10.40 20.14 -28.82
N PHE A 239 -9.28 19.45 -29.05
CA PHE A 239 -8.99 18.78 -30.30
C PHE A 239 -9.98 17.65 -30.64
N SER A 240 -10.36 16.86 -29.63
CA SER A 240 -11.41 15.84 -29.75
C SER A 240 -12.78 16.46 -30.11
N ASN A 241 -13.11 17.61 -29.52
CA ASN A 241 -14.33 18.34 -29.89
C ASN A 241 -14.27 18.89 -31.31
N LEU A 242 -13.15 19.48 -31.71
CA LEU A 242 -12.94 19.94 -33.10
C LEU A 242 -13.07 18.79 -34.08
N ALA A 243 -12.40 17.66 -33.80
CA ALA A 243 -12.49 16.46 -34.63
C ALA A 243 -13.93 15.95 -34.80
N ARG A 244 -14.73 16.02 -33.75
CA ARG A 244 -16.15 15.69 -33.77
C ARG A 244 -16.95 16.60 -34.70
N TYR A 245 -16.74 17.91 -34.63
CA TYR A 245 -17.41 18.86 -35.51
C TYR A 245 -16.95 18.71 -36.96
N LEU A 246 -15.66 18.41 -37.20
CA LEU A 246 -15.15 18.10 -38.54
C LEU A 246 -15.79 16.85 -39.12
N LEU A 247 -15.97 15.81 -38.29
CA LEU A 247 -16.65 14.59 -38.69
C LEU A 247 -18.12 14.86 -39.08
N LEU A 248 -18.80 15.69 -38.29
CA LEU A 248 -20.18 16.13 -38.57
C LEU A 248 -20.25 16.97 -39.83
N MET A 249 -19.32 17.92 -40.02
CA MET A 249 -19.24 18.71 -41.23
C MET A 249 -19.04 17.80 -42.47
N LEU A 250 -18.14 16.82 -42.37
CA LEU A 250 -17.88 15.85 -43.41
C LEU A 250 -19.14 15.02 -43.75
N ALA A 251 -19.86 14.56 -42.71
CA ALA A 251 -21.09 13.79 -42.85
C ALA A 251 -22.21 14.58 -43.51
N VAL A 252 -22.40 15.84 -43.12
CA VAL A 252 -23.55 16.65 -43.57
C VAL A 252 -23.28 17.32 -44.92
N PHE A 253 -22.05 17.81 -45.16
CA PHE A 253 -21.78 18.64 -46.34
C PHE A 253 -20.98 17.92 -47.43
N VAL A 254 -20.13 16.95 -47.06
CA VAL A 254 -19.26 16.28 -48.03
C VAL A 254 -19.84 14.98 -48.56
N VAL A 255 -20.33 14.14 -47.62
CA VAL A 255 -20.85 12.82 -47.98
C VAL A 255 -21.98 12.91 -49.04
N PRO A 256 -23.05 13.71 -48.87
CA PRO A 256 -24.15 13.77 -49.82
C PRO A 256 -23.70 14.23 -51.24
N VAL A 257 -22.68 15.10 -51.31
CA VAL A 257 -22.17 15.62 -52.59
C VAL A 257 -21.31 14.60 -53.31
N VAL A 258 -20.53 13.81 -52.56
CA VAL A 258 -19.59 12.84 -53.14
C VAL A 258 -20.24 11.51 -53.49
N THR A 259 -21.24 11.09 -52.68
CA THR A 259 -21.90 9.79 -52.86
C THR A 259 -23.02 9.79 -53.88
N TRP A 260 -23.51 10.97 -54.30
CA TRP A 260 -24.71 11.11 -55.17
C TRP A 260 -25.90 10.26 -54.65
N GLU A 261 -25.90 9.99 -53.35
CA GLU A 261 -26.93 9.19 -52.66
C GLU A 261 -28.25 9.96 -52.63
N THR A 262 -29.34 9.19 -52.66
CA THR A 262 -30.67 9.77 -52.48
C THR A 262 -30.81 10.42 -51.10
N THR A 263 -31.63 11.45 -50.98
CA THR A 263 -31.84 12.22 -49.75
C THR A 263 -32.17 11.33 -48.55
N ASP A 264 -32.84 10.20 -48.78
CA ASP A 264 -33.25 9.21 -47.77
C ASP A 264 -32.03 8.51 -47.11
N MET A 265 -30.95 8.21 -47.86
CA MET A 265 -29.75 7.58 -47.30
C MET A 265 -28.87 8.56 -46.51
N ALA A 266 -28.87 9.83 -46.89
CA ALA A 266 -28.07 10.85 -46.22
C ALA A 266 -28.45 10.99 -44.73
N HIS A 267 -29.75 10.87 -44.36
CA HIS A 267 -30.20 10.95 -42.96
C HIS A 267 -29.63 9.82 -42.11
N HIS A 268 -29.60 8.59 -42.62
CA HIS A 268 -29.03 7.43 -41.90
C HIS A 268 -27.54 7.57 -41.64
N VAL A 269 -26.80 8.09 -42.63
CA VAL A 269 -25.35 8.32 -42.48
C VAL A 269 -25.09 9.37 -41.43
N VAL A 270 -25.79 10.51 -41.47
CA VAL A 270 -25.63 11.59 -40.49
C VAL A 270 -26.00 11.11 -39.09
N ALA A 271 -27.12 10.40 -38.89
CA ALA A 271 -27.55 9.86 -37.60
C ALA A 271 -26.55 8.85 -37.07
N THR A 272 -26.00 7.98 -37.92
CA THR A 272 -25.00 6.98 -37.54
C THR A 272 -23.69 7.65 -37.09
N ILE A 273 -23.21 8.65 -37.78
CA ILE A 273 -22.01 9.39 -37.43
C ILE A 273 -22.21 10.16 -36.11
N LEU A 274 -23.37 10.80 -35.93
CA LEU A 274 -23.75 11.46 -34.65
C LEU A 274 -23.72 10.47 -33.48
N PHE A 275 -24.22 9.27 -33.70
CA PHE A 275 -24.26 8.22 -32.69
C PHE A 275 -22.84 7.74 -32.31
N ILE A 276 -21.92 7.59 -33.26
CA ILE A 276 -20.53 7.16 -33.04
C ILE A 276 -19.71 8.23 -32.29
N VAL A 277 -20.06 9.50 -32.40
CA VAL A 277 -19.33 10.62 -31.79
C VAL A 277 -19.21 10.50 -30.26
N ALA A 278 -20.28 10.11 -29.57
CA ALA A 278 -20.25 9.98 -28.11
C ALA A 278 -19.32 8.83 -27.63
N PRO A 279 -19.37 7.62 -28.18
CA PRO A 279 -18.38 6.56 -27.92
C PRO A 279 -16.92 6.97 -28.20
N ILE A 280 -16.65 7.69 -29.28
CA ILE A 280 -15.29 8.20 -29.56
C ILE A 280 -14.83 9.14 -28.44
N ALA A 281 -15.70 10.05 -27.98
CA ALA A 281 -15.37 10.97 -26.90
C ALA A 281 -15.08 10.23 -25.57
N LEU A 282 -15.84 9.17 -25.27
CA LEU A 282 -15.60 8.34 -24.09
C LEU A 282 -14.24 7.61 -24.15
N LEU A 283 -13.86 7.09 -25.31
CA LEU A 283 -12.55 6.47 -25.52
C LEU A 283 -11.42 7.49 -25.32
N THR A 284 -11.48 8.63 -25.98
CA THR A 284 -10.43 9.65 -25.92
C THR A 284 -10.26 10.21 -24.50
N ASN A 285 -11.35 10.50 -23.80
CA ASN A 285 -11.32 10.98 -22.42
C ASN A 285 -10.91 9.89 -21.39
N GLY A 286 -11.05 8.62 -21.75
CA GLY A 286 -10.65 7.47 -20.93
C GLY A 286 -9.14 7.23 -20.89
N LEU A 287 -8.41 7.51 -21.97
CA LEU A 287 -7.00 7.19 -22.14
C LEU A 287 -6.08 7.72 -21.02
N PRO A 288 -6.14 8.98 -20.57
CA PRO A 288 -5.29 9.47 -19.48
C PRO A 288 -5.50 8.70 -18.17
N ASN A 289 -6.74 8.28 -17.90
CA ASN A 289 -7.04 7.49 -16.70
C ASN A 289 -6.51 6.05 -16.81
N LEU A 290 -6.53 5.47 -17.99
CA LEU A 290 -5.91 4.16 -18.22
C LEU A 290 -4.39 4.20 -18.01
N MET A 291 -3.73 5.28 -18.45
CA MET A 291 -2.29 5.47 -18.25
C MET A 291 -1.95 5.65 -16.75
N ARG A 292 -2.79 6.37 -15.99
CA ARG A 292 -2.64 6.47 -14.53
C ARG A 292 -2.80 5.10 -13.86
N THR A 293 -3.79 4.35 -14.28
CA THR A 293 -4.02 2.97 -13.76
C THR A 293 -2.84 2.05 -14.07
N GLU A 294 -2.29 2.13 -15.28
CA GLU A 294 -1.09 1.38 -15.68
C GLU A 294 0.11 1.74 -14.79
N SER A 295 0.32 3.03 -14.49
CA SER A 295 1.39 3.51 -13.60
C SER A 295 1.19 3.01 -12.17
N SER A 296 -0.04 3.12 -11.62
CA SER A 296 -0.36 2.65 -10.27
C SER A 296 -0.20 1.13 -10.13
N LEU A 297 -0.55 0.36 -11.16
CA LEU A 297 -0.27 -1.08 -11.21
C LEU A 297 1.24 -1.36 -11.29
N GLY A 298 1.98 -0.54 -12.04
CA GLY A 298 3.44 -0.60 -12.09
C GLY A 298 4.05 -0.44 -10.70
N ASN A 299 3.61 0.57 -9.94
CA ASN A 299 4.08 0.81 -8.57
C ASN A 299 3.81 -0.39 -7.65
N LEU A 300 2.60 -0.99 -7.73
CA LEU A 300 2.26 -2.20 -6.96
C LEU A 300 3.17 -3.39 -7.31
N TYR A 301 3.46 -3.61 -8.59
CA TYR A 301 4.32 -4.71 -9.00
C TYR A 301 5.80 -4.46 -8.69
N VAL A 302 6.27 -3.21 -8.73
CA VAL A 302 7.61 -2.83 -8.27
C VAL A 302 7.73 -3.10 -6.77
N LEU A 303 6.75 -2.67 -5.98
CA LEU A 303 6.69 -2.95 -4.55
C LEU A 303 6.69 -4.47 -4.28
N GLU A 304 5.89 -5.24 -5.01
CA GLU A 304 5.86 -6.70 -4.87
C GLU A 304 7.24 -7.32 -5.18
N ALA A 305 7.90 -6.85 -6.24
CA ALA A 305 9.23 -7.33 -6.62
C ALA A 305 10.33 -6.95 -5.61
N GLU A 306 10.26 -5.75 -5.03
CA GLU A 306 11.15 -5.32 -3.95
C GLU A 306 10.99 -6.21 -2.71
N LEU A 307 9.74 -6.54 -2.33
CA LEU A 307 9.46 -7.45 -1.22
C LEU A 307 9.88 -8.89 -1.52
N ASP A 308 9.77 -9.34 -2.79
CA ASP A 308 10.22 -10.68 -3.21
C ASP A 308 11.75 -10.79 -3.28
N ALA A 309 12.44 -9.70 -3.59
CA ALA A 309 13.90 -9.63 -3.62
C ALA A 309 14.51 -9.41 -2.23
N ALA A 310 13.70 -8.93 -1.27
CA ALA A 310 14.14 -8.75 0.11
C ALA A 310 14.49 -10.10 0.73
N GLU A 311 15.52 -10.08 1.60
CA GLU A 311 15.85 -11.22 2.43
C GLU A 311 14.63 -11.61 3.27
N GLN A 312 14.06 -12.77 2.98
CA GLN A 312 12.88 -13.25 3.67
C GLN A 312 13.30 -13.83 5.01
N ASP A 313 12.63 -13.36 6.03
CA ASP A 313 12.70 -13.96 7.34
C ASP A 313 11.79 -15.20 7.34
N VAL A 314 12.32 -16.34 7.74
CA VAL A 314 11.54 -17.58 7.79
C VAL A 314 10.52 -17.44 8.92
N ALA A 315 9.29 -17.15 8.57
CA ALA A 315 8.16 -17.19 9.49
C ALA A 315 7.85 -18.68 9.78
N GLY A 316 8.58 -19.26 10.71
CA GLY A 316 8.18 -20.54 11.30
C GLY A 316 6.87 -20.36 12.06
N THR A 317 6.05 -21.39 12.10
CA THR A 317 4.87 -21.46 12.97
C THR A 317 5.34 -21.30 14.41
N GLN A 318 5.02 -20.17 15.04
CA GLN A 318 5.31 -19.99 16.46
C GLN A 318 4.56 -21.05 17.24
N SER A 319 5.29 -21.92 17.92
CA SER A 319 4.69 -22.79 18.93
C SER A 319 4.21 -21.87 20.08
N GLN A 320 2.95 -22.04 20.49
CA GLN A 320 2.41 -21.33 21.64
C GLN A 320 2.94 -21.88 22.97
N ASP A 321 3.66 -23.00 22.95
CA ASP A 321 4.17 -23.66 24.13
C ASP A 321 5.35 -22.89 24.73
N CYS A 322 5.39 -22.78 26.06
CA CYS A 322 6.52 -22.22 26.78
C CYS A 322 7.75 -23.09 26.55
N VAL A 323 8.64 -22.64 25.66
CA VAL A 323 9.92 -23.29 25.40
C VAL A 323 10.86 -22.93 26.56
N SER A 324 11.41 -23.92 27.24
CA SER A 324 12.46 -23.74 28.23
C SER A 324 13.84 -23.77 27.58
N PHE A 325 14.80 -23.08 28.15
CA PHE A 325 16.19 -23.13 27.72
C PHE A 325 17.13 -23.25 28.93
N ARG A 326 18.33 -23.70 28.73
CA ARG A 326 19.40 -23.75 29.74
C ARG A 326 20.41 -22.66 29.52
N GLN A 327 20.87 -22.49 28.28
CA GLN A 327 21.83 -21.46 27.93
C GLN A 327 21.72 -21.05 26.45
N ILE A 328 22.12 -19.81 26.16
CA ILE A 328 22.32 -19.29 24.81
C ILE A 328 23.78 -18.89 24.70
N THR A 329 24.50 -19.39 23.70
CA THR A 329 25.93 -19.13 23.51
C THR A 329 26.19 -18.53 22.14
N TRP A 330 26.95 -17.46 22.10
CA TRP A 330 27.47 -16.84 20.89
C TRP A 330 28.93 -17.19 20.72
N ARG A 331 29.33 -17.54 19.50
CA ARG A 331 30.70 -17.81 19.11
C ARG A 331 31.10 -16.96 17.92
N ASN A 332 32.03 -16.01 18.11
CA ASN A 332 32.54 -15.12 17.08
C ASN A 332 31.45 -14.42 16.25
N VAL A 333 30.36 -14.01 16.90
CA VAL A 333 29.21 -13.40 16.23
C VAL A 333 29.58 -12.03 15.69
N THR A 334 29.36 -11.84 14.36
CA THR A 334 29.52 -10.54 13.70
C THR A 334 28.26 -10.20 12.91
N PHE A 335 27.95 -8.90 12.86
CA PHE A 335 26.80 -8.39 12.11
C PHE A 335 27.16 -7.11 11.35
N GLN A 336 26.54 -6.92 10.19
CA GLN A 336 26.73 -5.76 9.32
C GLN A 336 25.39 -5.19 8.93
N HIS A 337 25.18 -3.87 9.15
CA HIS A 337 23.88 -3.22 8.93
C HIS A 337 23.45 -3.12 7.47
N SER A 338 24.38 -2.98 6.54
CA SER A 338 24.12 -2.94 5.09
C SER A 338 25.31 -3.46 4.33
N MET A 339 25.07 -4.25 3.27
CA MET A 339 26.13 -4.65 2.33
C MET A 339 26.41 -3.59 1.26
N GLU A 340 25.54 -2.60 1.09
CA GLU A 340 25.61 -1.58 0.03
C GLU A 340 26.36 -0.31 0.48
N ASP A 341 26.62 -0.13 1.76
CA ASP A 341 27.31 1.05 2.28
C ASP A 341 28.82 1.01 2.00
N ILE A 342 29.38 2.18 1.62
CA ILE A 342 30.81 2.36 1.33
C ILE A 342 31.70 2.05 2.55
N SER A 343 31.13 2.13 3.76
CA SER A 343 31.77 1.78 5.03
C SER A 343 30.76 1.07 5.92
N PRO A 344 30.58 -0.25 5.77
CA PRO A 344 29.59 -0.98 6.55
C PRO A 344 29.94 -0.96 8.04
N LEU A 345 28.97 -0.56 8.85
CA LEU A 345 29.10 -0.58 10.31
C LEU A 345 29.14 -2.04 10.79
N LEU A 346 30.33 -2.57 11.02
CA LEU A 346 30.54 -3.91 11.53
C LEU A 346 30.34 -3.94 13.05
N PHE A 347 29.54 -4.87 13.56
CA PHE A 347 29.38 -5.21 14.96
C PHE A 347 30.09 -6.54 15.24
N GLY A 348 30.86 -6.60 16.34
CA GLY A 348 31.58 -7.80 16.73
C GLY A 348 33.04 -7.85 16.20
N PRO A 349 33.75 -9.00 16.30
CA PRO A 349 33.24 -10.30 16.81
C PRO A 349 32.92 -10.29 18.30
N VAL A 350 31.85 -10.96 18.69
CA VAL A 350 31.38 -11.05 20.08
C VAL A 350 31.19 -12.51 20.48
N ASP A 351 31.73 -12.85 21.65
CA ASP A 351 31.50 -14.11 22.36
C ASP A 351 30.70 -13.81 23.63
N MET A 352 29.59 -14.50 23.85
CA MET A 352 28.71 -14.28 25.00
C MET A 352 27.97 -15.58 25.37
N THR A 353 27.73 -15.76 26.64
CA THR A 353 26.82 -16.83 27.12
C THR A 353 25.78 -16.22 28.06
N LEU A 354 24.51 -16.54 27.85
CA LEU A 354 23.37 -16.20 28.71
C LEU A 354 22.81 -17.49 29.30
N ARG A 355 22.71 -17.58 30.63
CA ARG A 355 22.16 -18.75 31.32
C ARG A 355 20.73 -18.49 31.79
N ALA A 356 19.93 -19.54 31.86
CA ALA A 356 18.57 -19.43 32.38
C ALA A 356 18.57 -18.90 33.83
N GLY A 357 17.69 -17.94 34.12
CA GLY A 357 17.58 -17.25 35.42
C GLY A 357 18.66 -16.20 35.66
N GLU A 358 19.64 -16.00 34.76
CA GLU A 358 20.68 -14.99 34.94
C GLU A 358 20.16 -13.57 34.63
N THR A 359 20.60 -12.60 35.42
CA THR A 359 20.37 -11.17 35.17
C THR A 359 21.66 -10.51 34.67
N ILE A 360 21.64 -10.03 33.42
CA ILE A 360 22.79 -9.34 32.82
C ILE A 360 22.44 -7.87 32.57
N PHE A 361 23.29 -6.97 33.05
CA PHE A 361 23.22 -5.57 32.66
C PHE A 361 24.21 -5.29 31.53
N ILE A 362 23.77 -4.49 30.54
CA ILE A 362 24.60 -4.04 29.43
C ILE A 362 24.73 -2.53 29.51
N THR A 363 25.98 -2.05 29.54
CA THR A 363 26.29 -0.63 29.56
C THR A 363 27.27 -0.27 28.45
N GLY A 364 27.44 1.01 28.16
CA GLY A 364 28.33 1.54 27.14
C GLY A 364 27.88 2.86 26.57
N ALA A 365 28.73 3.56 25.87
CA ALA A 365 28.43 4.84 25.26
C ALA A 365 27.30 4.76 24.23
N ASN A 366 26.66 5.90 23.91
CA ASN A 366 25.69 5.96 22.83
C ASN A 366 26.36 5.58 21.51
N GLY A 367 25.70 4.76 20.70
CA GLY A 367 26.26 4.25 19.44
C GLY A 367 27.24 3.07 19.60
N SER A 368 27.48 2.56 20.82
CA SER A 368 28.36 1.39 21.04
C SER A 368 27.80 0.07 20.50
N GLY A 369 26.49 0.02 20.11
CA GLY A 369 25.86 -1.17 19.53
C GLY A 369 24.93 -1.93 20.49
N LYS A 370 24.54 -1.35 21.65
CA LYS A 370 23.68 -2.00 22.65
C LYS A 370 22.35 -2.53 22.08
N SER A 371 21.64 -1.69 21.33
CA SER A 371 20.37 -2.11 20.70
C SER A 371 20.59 -3.14 19.58
N THR A 372 21.72 -3.09 18.87
CA THR A 372 22.12 -4.11 17.88
C THR A 372 22.36 -5.45 18.57
N LEU A 373 23.03 -5.45 19.71
CA LEU A 373 23.26 -6.65 20.51
C LEU A 373 21.93 -7.27 20.97
N LEU A 374 20.99 -6.46 21.48
CA LEU A 374 19.65 -6.96 21.88
C LEU A 374 18.86 -7.54 20.69
N LYS A 375 18.92 -6.91 19.50
CA LYS A 375 18.25 -7.41 18.31
C LYS A 375 18.86 -8.70 17.80
N LEU A 376 20.18 -8.83 17.85
CA LEU A 376 20.89 -10.08 17.56
C LEU A 376 20.51 -11.17 18.56
N LEU A 377 20.49 -10.86 19.86
CA LEU A 377 20.12 -11.80 20.90
C LEU A 377 18.69 -12.31 20.74
N ALA A 378 17.77 -11.43 20.36
CA ALA A 378 16.38 -11.80 20.07
C ALA A 378 16.21 -12.57 18.74
N GLY A 379 17.29 -12.76 17.95
CA GLY A 379 17.23 -13.37 16.62
C GLY A 379 16.51 -12.52 15.56
N LEU A 380 16.33 -11.21 15.82
CA LEU A 380 15.76 -10.25 14.86
C LEU A 380 16.77 -9.87 13.77
N TYR A 381 18.05 -9.91 14.11
CA TYR A 381 19.18 -9.80 13.20
C TYR A 381 19.87 -11.15 13.08
N VAL A 382 20.22 -11.53 11.86
CA VAL A 382 20.96 -12.77 11.58
C VAL A 382 22.45 -12.45 11.50
N PRO A 383 23.33 -13.17 12.23
CA PRO A 383 24.77 -12.98 12.14
C PRO A 383 25.29 -13.21 10.71
N VAL A 384 26.24 -12.38 10.27
CA VAL A 384 26.96 -12.57 8.99
C VAL A 384 28.07 -13.64 9.15
N LYS A 385 28.69 -13.68 10.35
CA LYS A 385 29.67 -14.70 10.72
C LYS A 385 29.47 -15.08 12.17
N GLY A 386 29.97 -16.27 12.53
CA GLY A 386 29.83 -16.83 13.87
C GLY A 386 28.57 -17.68 14.00
N GLU A 387 28.34 -18.18 15.18
CA GLU A 387 27.24 -19.09 15.50
C GLU A 387 26.46 -18.62 16.71
N LEU A 388 25.15 -18.70 16.61
CA LEU A 388 24.21 -18.57 17.72
C LEU A 388 23.77 -20.00 18.11
N ILE A 389 24.00 -20.38 19.34
CA ILE A 389 23.73 -21.72 19.84
C ILE A 389 22.70 -21.64 20.97
N TRP A 390 21.59 -22.32 20.82
CA TRP A 390 20.56 -22.47 21.84
C TRP A 390 20.65 -23.89 22.42
N ASP A 391 21.00 -23.97 23.69
CA ASP A 391 21.40 -25.20 24.38
C ASP A 391 22.52 -25.93 23.60
N ASP A 392 22.19 -26.97 22.89
CA ASP A 392 23.14 -27.76 22.10
C ASP A 392 22.87 -27.67 20.57
N THR A 393 21.95 -26.79 20.15
CA THR A 393 21.51 -26.66 18.76
C THR A 393 21.91 -25.30 18.18
N VAL A 394 22.52 -25.30 17.00
CA VAL A 394 22.78 -24.07 16.26
C VAL A 394 21.47 -23.49 15.77
N VAL A 395 21.26 -22.18 15.98
CA VAL A 395 20.09 -21.47 15.50
C VAL A 395 20.28 -21.17 14.01
N ASP A 396 19.36 -21.68 13.22
CA ASP A 396 19.31 -21.52 11.77
C ASP A 396 17.90 -21.11 11.29
N ALA A 397 17.71 -21.03 9.97
CA ALA A 397 16.41 -20.69 9.39
C ALA A 397 15.28 -21.65 9.79
N GLY A 398 15.58 -22.91 10.13
CA GLY A 398 14.57 -23.90 10.48
C GLY A 398 14.01 -23.77 11.90
N ASN A 399 14.81 -23.23 12.84
CA ASN A 399 14.46 -23.13 14.25
C ASN A 399 14.43 -21.70 14.81
N ILE A 400 14.77 -20.68 14.00
CA ILE A 400 14.82 -19.27 14.43
C ILE A 400 13.48 -18.77 14.99
N ALA A 401 12.36 -19.25 14.47
CA ALA A 401 11.03 -18.83 14.95
C ALA A 401 10.75 -19.35 16.37
N GLU A 402 11.17 -20.58 16.66
CA GLU A 402 11.06 -21.16 17.98
C GLU A 402 12.03 -20.49 18.96
N TYR A 403 13.28 -20.24 18.53
CA TYR A 403 14.25 -19.45 19.28
C TYR A 403 13.70 -18.05 19.66
N ARG A 404 13.09 -17.32 18.72
CA ARG A 404 12.46 -16.02 18.99
C ARG A 404 11.34 -16.08 20.01
N SER A 405 10.68 -17.23 20.11
CA SER A 405 9.60 -17.42 21.10
C SER A 405 10.09 -17.40 22.56
N LEU A 406 11.39 -17.53 22.81
CA LEU A 406 12.00 -17.38 24.13
C LEU A 406 11.94 -15.95 24.66
N PHE A 407 11.79 -14.95 23.81
CA PHE A 407 12.02 -13.55 24.19
C PHE A 407 10.73 -12.74 24.26
N ALA A 408 10.63 -11.92 25.31
CA ALA A 408 9.77 -10.75 25.34
C ALA A 408 10.64 -9.49 25.44
N THR A 409 10.36 -8.49 24.60
CA THR A 409 11.26 -7.35 24.40
C THR A 409 10.55 -6.03 24.65
N VAL A 410 11.26 -5.08 25.26
CA VAL A 410 10.89 -3.67 25.33
C VAL A 410 12.06 -2.89 24.72
N PHE A 411 11.95 -2.49 23.47
CA PHE A 411 12.96 -1.66 22.81
C PHE A 411 12.75 -0.18 23.13
N ALA A 412 13.80 0.63 22.99
CA ALA A 412 13.73 2.08 23.27
C ALA A 412 12.64 2.80 22.47
N ASN A 413 12.43 2.41 21.19
CA ASN A 413 11.44 2.95 20.27
C ASN A 413 10.25 2.00 20.09
N ASN A 414 9.69 1.49 21.15
CA ASN A 414 8.59 0.54 21.08
C ASN A 414 7.27 1.23 20.73
N ILE A 415 6.49 0.58 19.85
CA ILE A 415 5.13 1.00 19.51
C ILE A 415 4.17 0.24 20.44
N LEU A 416 3.29 0.97 21.10
CA LEU A 416 2.18 0.39 21.83
C LEU A 416 1.02 0.18 20.85
N PHE A 417 0.66 -1.08 20.62
CA PHE A 417 -0.50 -1.40 19.81
C PHE A 417 -1.81 -1.11 20.58
N ASP A 418 -2.86 -0.82 19.83
CA ASP A 418 -4.20 -0.56 20.36
C ASP A 418 -4.90 -1.81 20.94
N GLN A 419 -4.38 -3.01 20.65
CA GLN A 419 -4.87 -4.29 21.15
C GLN A 419 -3.74 -5.16 21.68
N LEU A 420 -4.05 -6.07 22.59
CA LEU A 420 -3.12 -7.04 23.19
C LEU A 420 -2.95 -8.27 22.25
N TYR A 421 -2.27 -8.08 21.12
CA TYR A 421 -2.02 -9.16 20.17
C TYR A 421 -1.17 -10.29 20.79
N GLY A 422 -1.57 -11.54 20.54
CA GLY A 422 -0.85 -12.73 21.00
C GLY A 422 -1.03 -13.08 22.48
N ILE A 423 -1.91 -12.36 23.20
CA ILE A 423 -2.28 -12.64 24.57
C ILE A 423 -3.76 -13.03 24.59
N GLN A 424 -4.10 -14.19 25.17
CA GLN A 424 -5.49 -14.63 25.23
C GLN A 424 -6.26 -13.88 26.32
N ALA A 425 -7.43 -13.35 25.98
CA ALA A 425 -8.32 -12.71 26.95
C ALA A 425 -8.95 -13.78 27.88
N ASN A 426 -8.62 -13.72 29.17
CA ASN A 426 -9.23 -14.54 30.22
C ASN A 426 -9.13 -13.83 31.57
N ASP A 427 -9.87 -14.32 32.56
CA ASP A 427 -9.94 -13.71 33.91
C ASP A 427 -8.56 -13.68 34.59
N LYS A 428 -7.69 -14.67 34.36
CA LYS A 428 -6.34 -14.70 34.93
C LYS A 428 -5.47 -13.59 34.36
N VAL A 429 -5.57 -13.35 33.05
CA VAL A 429 -4.86 -12.25 32.39
C VAL A 429 -5.41 -10.91 32.84
N ALA A 430 -6.72 -10.75 33.00
CA ALA A 430 -7.32 -9.53 33.53
C ALA A 430 -6.85 -9.21 34.94
N ALA A 431 -6.80 -10.21 35.83
CA ALA A 431 -6.26 -10.07 37.18
C ALA A 431 -4.76 -9.69 37.16
N ALA A 432 -3.95 -10.39 36.37
CA ALA A 432 -2.53 -10.09 36.19
C ALA A 432 -2.28 -8.68 35.65
N ILE A 433 -3.11 -8.20 34.73
CA ILE A 433 -3.06 -6.83 34.22
C ILE A 433 -3.28 -5.83 35.36
N THR A 434 -4.29 -6.06 36.19
CA THR A 434 -4.61 -5.17 37.32
C THR A 434 -3.46 -5.10 38.32
N ASP A 435 -2.86 -6.25 38.67
CA ASP A 435 -1.70 -6.33 39.53
C ASP A 435 -0.50 -5.58 38.96
N TRP A 436 -0.18 -5.80 37.65
CA TRP A 436 0.92 -5.13 37.01
C TRP A 436 0.68 -3.63 36.77
N LEU A 437 -0.56 -3.18 36.54
CA LEU A 437 -0.88 -1.76 36.52
C LEU A 437 -0.60 -1.09 37.85
N THR A 438 -0.88 -1.78 38.95
CA THR A 438 -0.57 -1.31 40.30
C THR A 438 0.93 -1.28 40.56
N ASP A 439 1.64 -2.37 40.25
CA ASP A 439 3.10 -2.46 40.40
C ASP A 439 3.84 -1.40 39.56
N MET A 440 3.37 -1.13 38.35
CA MET A 440 3.95 -0.12 37.48
C MET A 440 3.39 1.29 37.69
N GLN A 441 2.58 1.50 38.74
CA GLN A 441 1.98 2.79 39.11
C GLN A 441 1.22 3.45 37.94
N LEU A 442 0.42 2.66 37.22
CA LEU A 442 -0.39 3.10 36.09
C LEU A 442 -1.90 2.98 36.32
N GLN A 443 -2.36 2.50 37.49
CA GLN A 443 -3.77 2.27 37.79
C GLN A 443 -4.66 3.52 37.65
N ASP A 444 -4.09 4.72 37.91
CA ASP A 444 -4.79 6.01 37.75
C ASP A 444 -4.64 6.65 36.39
N LYS A 445 -3.88 6.02 35.50
CA LYS A 445 -3.50 6.57 34.17
C LYS A 445 -4.16 5.84 33.01
N THR A 446 -4.35 4.54 33.15
CA THR A 446 -4.96 3.72 32.10
C THR A 446 -5.77 2.60 32.73
N THR A 447 -6.77 2.14 31.99
CA THR A 447 -7.63 1.01 32.38
C THR A 447 -7.64 -0.03 31.28
N TYR A 448 -7.66 -1.30 31.69
CA TYR A 448 -7.88 -2.40 30.77
C TYR A 448 -9.36 -2.50 30.43
N GLN A 449 -9.69 -2.66 29.16
CA GLN A 449 -11.03 -2.85 28.63
C GLN A 449 -11.20 -4.31 28.15
N PRO A 450 -11.81 -5.20 28.95
CA PRO A 450 -11.92 -6.62 28.60
C PRO A 450 -12.67 -6.86 27.29
N ASP A 451 -13.75 -6.09 27.03
CA ASP A 451 -14.59 -6.23 25.83
C ASP A 451 -13.82 -5.98 24.53
N ARG A 452 -12.82 -5.10 24.55
CA ARG A 452 -11.98 -4.74 23.41
C ARG A 452 -10.59 -5.34 23.47
N HIS A 453 -10.26 -6.01 24.55
CA HIS A 453 -8.93 -6.56 24.82
C HIS A 453 -7.80 -5.54 24.61
N ASN A 454 -7.98 -4.33 25.12
CA ASN A 454 -7.05 -3.22 24.96
C ASN A 454 -6.92 -2.34 26.20
N PHE A 455 -5.96 -1.40 26.14
CA PHE A 455 -5.80 -0.34 27.14
C PHE A 455 -6.33 0.99 26.61
N ASN A 456 -6.88 1.83 27.49
CA ASN A 456 -7.19 3.22 27.17
C ASN A 456 -5.92 4.07 27.28
N VAL A 457 -5.28 4.35 26.12
CA VAL A 457 -3.94 4.98 26.05
C VAL A 457 -3.94 6.48 25.72
N THR A 458 -5.03 7.17 25.91
CA THR A 458 -5.28 8.51 25.35
C THR A 458 -4.39 9.64 25.89
N GLN A 459 -3.55 9.47 26.92
CA GLN A 459 -2.74 10.57 27.49
C GLN A 459 -1.50 10.09 28.28
N LEU A 460 -0.83 9.05 27.83
CA LEU A 460 0.36 8.57 28.52
C LEU A 460 1.62 9.33 28.11
N SER A 461 2.47 9.73 29.06
CA SER A 461 3.82 10.21 28.82
C SER A 461 4.70 9.09 28.23
N VAL A 462 5.86 9.45 27.66
CA VAL A 462 6.80 8.47 27.09
C VAL A 462 7.21 7.42 28.13
N GLY A 463 7.51 7.85 29.37
CA GLY A 463 7.84 6.92 30.47
C GLY A 463 6.66 6.00 30.83
N GLU A 464 5.42 6.51 30.88
CA GLU A 464 4.23 5.70 31.15
C GLU A 464 3.95 4.71 30.00
N GLN A 465 4.18 5.11 28.74
CA GLN A 465 4.09 4.18 27.60
C GLN A 465 5.12 3.05 27.68
N LYS A 466 6.38 3.34 28.06
CA LYS A 466 7.41 2.31 28.29
C LYS A 466 7.00 1.34 29.40
N ARG A 467 6.41 1.83 30.50
CA ARG A 467 5.89 0.98 31.59
C ARG A 467 4.75 0.09 31.13
N LEU A 468 3.84 0.62 30.31
CA LEU A 468 2.74 -0.18 29.78
C LEU A 468 3.24 -1.24 28.77
N ASN A 469 4.21 -0.90 27.91
CA ASN A 469 4.88 -1.87 27.04
C ASN A 469 5.59 -2.99 27.83
N PHE A 470 6.18 -2.64 28.96
CA PHE A 470 6.76 -3.63 29.88
C PHE A 470 5.68 -4.60 30.41
N ILE A 471 4.53 -4.08 30.85
CA ILE A 471 3.39 -4.93 31.27
C ILE A 471 3.01 -5.89 30.15
N VAL A 472 2.82 -5.39 28.93
CA VAL A 472 2.47 -6.23 27.75
C VAL A 472 3.54 -7.31 27.53
N SER A 473 4.82 -6.98 27.70
CA SER A 473 5.92 -7.92 27.51
C SER A 473 5.93 -9.03 28.58
N VAL A 474 5.69 -8.70 29.83
CA VAL A 474 5.62 -9.69 30.92
C VAL A 474 4.40 -10.60 30.79
N LEU A 475 3.26 -10.06 30.31
CA LEU A 475 2.03 -10.84 30.07
C LEU A 475 2.22 -11.93 29.00
N LYS A 476 3.22 -11.81 28.13
CA LYS A 476 3.56 -12.86 27.14
C LYS A 476 4.18 -14.10 27.79
N GLN A 477 4.61 -14.03 29.06
CA GLN A 477 5.17 -15.13 29.86
C GLN A 477 6.35 -15.85 29.16
N ARG A 478 7.24 -15.08 28.53
CA ARG A 478 8.44 -15.63 27.87
C ARG A 478 9.59 -15.71 28.87
N PRO A 479 10.45 -16.76 28.80
CA PRO A 479 11.50 -16.96 29.81
C PRO A 479 12.59 -15.89 29.81
N VAL A 480 12.79 -15.16 28.73
CA VAL A 480 13.81 -14.10 28.60
C VAL A 480 13.16 -12.73 28.39
N LEU A 481 13.49 -11.77 29.24
CA LEU A 481 13.09 -10.37 29.10
C LEU A 481 14.27 -9.53 28.63
N LEU A 482 14.14 -8.89 27.46
CA LEU A 482 15.11 -7.94 26.93
C LEU A 482 14.57 -6.52 27.10
N LEU A 483 15.25 -5.71 27.90
CA LEU A 483 14.79 -4.37 28.28
C LEU A 483 15.83 -3.34 27.80
N ASP A 484 15.46 -2.51 26.81
CA ASP A 484 16.32 -1.47 26.25
C ASP A 484 15.98 -0.12 26.88
N GLU A 485 16.82 0.35 27.79
CA GLU A 485 16.70 1.65 28.46
C GLU A 485 15.31 1.92 29.07
N LEU A 486 14.71 0.91 29.74
CA LEU A 486 13.38 1.02 30.32
C LEU A 486 13.28 2.16 31.36
N THR A 487 14.36 2.39 32.10
CA THR A 487 14.44 3.36 33.21
C THR A 487 14.90 4.76 32.77
N ALA A 488 15.37 4.94 31.53
CA ALA A 488 15.97 6.20 31.06
C ALA A 488 15.00 7.41 31.16
N ASP A 489 13.71 7.22 30.81
CA ASP A 489 12.69 8.28 30.81
C ASP A 489 11.83 8.27 32.08
N GLN A 490 12.31 7.65 33.16
CA GLN A 490 11.56 7.51 34.42
C GLN A 490 12.04 8.52 35.49
N GLN A 491 11.11 8.90 36.36
CA GLN A 491 11.44 9.69 37.55
C GLN A 491 12.37 8.91 38.48
N PRO A 492 13.28 9.57 39.23
CA PRO A 492 14.23 8.89 40.11
C PRO A 492 13.58 7.94 41.13
N GLN A 493 12.40 8.33 41.65
CA GLN A 493 11.64 7.49 42.62
C GLN A 493 11.16 6.18 42.01
N PHE A 494 10.64 6.25 40.74
CA PHE A 494 10.20 5.05 40.03
C PHE A 494 11.39 4.19 39.62
N ARG A 495 12.52 4.82 39.23
CA ARG A 495 13.76 4.11 38.90
C ARG A 495 14.25 3.27 40.08
N ASP A 496 14.37 3.86 41.26
CA ASP A 496 14.74 3.15 42.50
C ASP A 496 13.74 2.03 42.84
N TYR A 497 12.43 2.31 42.70
CA TYR A 497 11.36 1.33 42.87
C TYR A 497 11.50 0.15 41.92
N PHE A 498 11.78 0.40 40.65
CA PHE A 498 11.96 -0.64 39.62
C PHE A 498 13.12 -1.57 40.02
N TYR A 499 14.29 -1.01 40.32
CA TYR A 499 15.47 -1.81 40.64
C TYR A 499 15.32 -2.55 41.97
N ARG A 500 14.73 -1.95 42.97
CA ARG A 500 14.65 -2.55 44.32
C ARG A 500 13.41 -3.40 44.56
N ARG A 501 12.37 -3.31 43.74
CA ARG A 501 11.12 -4.05 43.92
C ARG A 501 10.71 -4.88 42.70
N ILE A 502 10.67 -4.28 41.52
CA ILE A 502 10.20 -4.97 40.32
C ILE A 502 11.24 -5.97 39.81
N LEU A 503 12.50 -5.57 39.70
CA LEU A 503 13.58 -6.45 39.24
C LEU A 503 13.73 -7.71 40.14
N PRO A 504 13.80 -7.63 41.49
CA PRO A 504 13.85 -8.81 42.32
C PRO A 504 12.58 -9.70 42.23
N LYS A 505 11.39 -9.09 42.02
CA LYS A 505 10.14 -9.84 41.78
C LYS A 505 10.24 -10.69 40.50
N LEU A 506 10.83 -10.16 39.43
CA LEU A 506 11.05 -10.90 38.18
C LEU A 506 12.09 -12.00 38.36
N GLN A 507 13.21 -11.72 39.06
CA GLN A 507 14.25 -12.70 39.39
C GLN A 507 13.67 -13.87 40.18
N ALA A 508 12.87 -13.56 41.22
CA ALA A 508 12.20 -14.58 42.04
C ALA A 508 11.16 -15.41 41.26
N ALA A 509 10.58 -14.83 40.20
CA ALA A 509 9.71 -15.54 39.25
C ALA A 509 10.46 -16.39 38.21
N GLY A 510 11.80 -16.40 38.23
CA GLY A 510 12.65 -17.24 37.39
C GLY A 510 12.92 -16.66 36.00
N TYR A 511 12.63 -15.37 35.74
CA TYR A 511 12.94 -14.74 34.46
C TYR A 511 14.45 -14.60 34.28
N THR A 512 14.92 -14.82 33.07
CA THR A 512 16.24 -14.39 32.59
C THR A 512 16.11 -12.96 32.11
N ILE A 513 16.96 -12.06 32.57
CA ILE A 513 16.80 -10.62 32.32
C ILE A 513 18.06 -10.06 31.68
N VAL A 514 17.91 -9.42 30.53
CA VAL A 514 18.98 -8.63 29.90
C VAL A 514 18.52 -7.19 29.83
N LEU A 515 19.14 -6.33 30.61
CA LEU A 515 18.76 -4.92 30.76
C LEU A 515 19.88 -4.01 30.26
N VAL A 516 19.60 -3.20 29.26
CA VAL A 516 20.47 -2.08 28.87
C VAL A 516 20.19 -0.91 29.79
N THR A 517 21.22 -0.45 30.51
CA THR A 517 21.09 0.65 31.45
C THR A 517 22.39 1.46 31.61
N HIS A 518 22.22 2.72 32.00
CA HIS A 518 23.30 3.62 32.42
C HIS A 518 23.28 3.91 33.92
N ASP A 519 22.42 3.23 34.69
CA ASP A 519 22.20 3.46 36.10
C ASP A 519 23.26 2.69 36.94
N GLU A 520 24.46 3.24 37.06
CA GLU A 520 25.64 2.60 37.68
C GLU A 520 25.39 2.21 39.16
N ASP A 521 24.56 2.96 39.89
CA ASP A 521 24.23 2.71 41.28
C ASP A 521 23.57 1.34 41.51
N TYR A 522 23.02 0.73 40.49
CA TYR A 522 22.29 -0.54 40.55
C TYR A 522 23.05 -1.73 39.93
N PHE A 523 24.29 -1.55 39.43
CA PHE A 523 25.05 -2.63 38.79
C PHE A 523 25.26 -3.84 39.71
N GLY A 524 25.31 -3.62 41.04
CA GLY A 524 25.41 -4.71 42.01
C GLY A 524 24.19 -5.63 42.12
N LEU A 525 23.08 -5.32 41.43
CA LEU A 525 21.88 -6.15 41.39
C LEU A 525 21.87 -7.15 40.24
N ALA A 526 22.82 -7.04 39.30
CA ALA A 526 23.00 -7.98 38.22
C ALA A 526 24.00 -9.07 38.61
N ASP A 527 23.83 -10.28 38.09
CA ASP A 527 24.79 -11.36 38.19
C ASP A 527 26.07 -11.03 37.41
N ARG A 528 25.93 -10.34 36.29
CA ARG A 528 27.02 -9.87 35.43
C ARG A 528 26.68 -8.53 34.80
N THR A 529 27.71 -7.69 34.62
CA THR A 529 27.63 -6.44 33.84
C THR A 529 28.56 -6.53 32.65
N LEU A 530 28.00 -6.35 31.45
CA LEU A 530 28.77 -6.33 30.19
C LEU A 530 28.98 -4.88 29.74
N VAL A 531 30.22 -4.53 29.46
CA VAL A 531 30.59 -3.20 28.94
C VAL A 531 30.78 -3.31 27.44
N LEU A 532 29.98 -2.57 26.68
CA LEU A 532 30.08 -2.51 25.23
C LEU A 532 30.84 -1.23 24.82
N GLN A 533 31.97 -1.42 24.17
CA GLN A 533 32.77 -0.33 23.62
C GLN A 533 33.16 -0.69 22.18
N ASP A 534 33.09 0.29 21.27
CA ASP A 534 33.46 0.12 19.86
C ASP A 534 32.86 -1.14 19.21
N LYS A 535 31.61 -1.45 19.57
CA LYS A 535 30.83 -2.61 19.06
C LYS A 535 31.40 -3.98 19.46
N GLN A 536 32.18 -4.03 20.52
CA GLN A 536 32.72 -5.25 21.12
C GLN A 536 32.44 -5.28 22.63
N ILE A 537 32.28 -6.48 23.19
CA ILE A 537 32.18 -6.68 24.65
C ILE A 537 33.60 -6.69 25.22
N ILE A 538 33.89 -5.77 26.17
CA ILE A 538 35.20 -5.65 26.80
C ILE A 538 35.27 -6.38 28.14
N ARG A 539 34.11 -6.52 28.85
CA ARG A 539 34.03 -7.10 30.19
C ARG A 539 32.73 -7.83 30.39
#